data_43078f01b7bc873bb88b9a6b680703f7
#
_entry.id   43078f01b7bc873bb88b9a6b680703f7
#
_cell.length_a   1.000
_cell.length_b   1.000
_cell.length_c   1.000
_cell.angle_alpha   90.00
_cell.angle_beta   90.00
_cell.angle_gamma   90.00
#
_symmetry.space_group_name_H-M   'P 1'
#
loop_
_entity.id
_entity.type
_entity.pdbx_description
1 polymer ?
#
loop_
_entity_poly.entity_id
_entity_poly.type
_entity_poly.pdbx_seq_one_letter_code
_entity_poly.pdbx_strand_id
1 'polypeptide(L)'
;AYELARKGLSVIVVDKAAAPGLGSTSSSSAVIRFNYSTYDAVALSWEAFQCWKNWRTHLNASADEVLAEVRNIGVLMVKVPVVSIPLTKELFTAVGIEHEVVGADRMQEIVPGIDAGKYWPPKKIDDDEFWEDANETIEAMYTPEGGYVNDPLLATVNLANAAMRLGVEFKFKREVTEILTADGRICGVELSDGEQIESPVVVNVAGPWASRINDLAGVGSDFTVSVRPMRQEVHHVAA
;
A
#
# COMPACT_ATOMS: atom_id res chain seq x y z
N ALA A 1 13.53 -5.39 -1.80
CA ALA A 1 14.69 -5.70 -2.63
C ALA A 1 15.62 -4.49 -2.80
N TYR A 2 15.11 -3.37 -3.35
CA TYR A 2 15.91 -2.17 -3.64
C TYR A 2 16.71 -1.67 -2.43
N GLU A 3 16.06 -1.47 -1.27
CA GLU A 3 16.72 -0.98 -0.05
C GLU A 3 17.75 -1.97 0.52
N LEU A 4 17.54 -3.27 0.35
CA LEU A 4 18.52 -4.28 0.75
C LEU A 4 19.75 -4.23 -0.15
N ALA A 5 19.55 -4.12 -1.46
CA ALA A 5 20.65 -4.00 -2.42
C ALA A 5 21.46 -2.69 -2.21
N ARG A 6 20.80 -1.57 -1.89
CA ARG A 6 21.49 -0.31 -1.50
C ARG A 6 22.41 -0.47 -0.28
N LYS A 7 22.11 -1.42 0.59
CA LYS A 7 22.94 -1.78 1.75
C LYS A 7 24.01 -2.82 1.42
N GLY A 8 24.19 -3.19 0.16
CA GLY A 8 25.22 -4.13 -0.30
C GLY A 8 24.86 -5.61 -0.10
N LEU A 9 23.58 -5.92 0.15
CA LEU A 9 23.14 -7.31 0.27
C LEU A 9 22.84 -7.89 -1.11
N SER A 10 23.20 -9.18 -1.33
CA SER A 10 22.76 -9.95 -2.49
C SER A 10 21.29 -10.32 -2.32
N VAL A 11 20.47 -10.03 -3.33
CA VAL A 11 19.02 -10.21 -3.26
C VAL A 11 18.50 -10.89 -4.50
N ILE A 12 17.66 -11.92 -4.31
CA ILE A 12 16.87 -12.55 -5.37
C ILE A 12 15.39 -12.32 -5.04
N VAL A 13 14.61 -11.90 -6.01
CA VAL A 13 13.15 -11.74 -5.91
C VAL A 13 12.48 -12.84 -6.73
N VAL A 14 11.61 -13.60 -6.09
CA VAL A 14 10.83 -14.64 -6.75
C VAL A 14 9.36 -14.21 -6.80
N ASP A 15 8.75 -14.28 -7.97
CA ASP A 15 7.31 -14.03 -8.14
C ASP A 15 6.72 -15.00 -9.17
N LYS A 16 5.56 -15.55 -8.86
CA LYS A 16 4.80 -16.39 -9.79
C LYS A 16 4.21 -15.63 -10.97
N ALA A 17 4.06 -14.31 -10.87
CA ALA A 17 3.62 -13.46 -11.97
C ALA A 17 4.71 -13.32 -13.04
N ALA A 18 4.33 -12.84 -14.22
CA ALA A 18 5.24 -12.72 -15.36
C ALA A 18 6.12 -11.47 -15.31
N ALA A 19 5.78 -10.50 -14.44
CA ALA A 19 6.47 -9.21 -14.34
C ALA A 19 6.14 -8.53 -13.00
N PRO A 20 6.90 -7.47 -12.61
CA PRO A 20 6.59 -6.69 -11.42
C PRO A 20 5.21 -6.01 -11.54
N GLY A 21 4.51 -5.87 -10.42
CA GLY A 21 3.27 -5.11 -10.33
C GLY A 21 2.01 -5.82 -10.82
N LEU A 22 2.08 -7.04 -11.31
CA LEU A 22 0.91 -7.80 -11.81
C LEU A 22 0.03 -8.41 -10.71
N GLY A 23 0.28 -8.06 -9.46
CA GLY A 23 -0.57 -8.43 -8.33
C GLY A 23 -1.58 -7.33 -7.97
N SER A 24 -1.84 -7.14 -6.67
CA SER A 24 -2.79 -6.16 -6.15
C SER A 24 -2.40 -4.70 -6.46
N THR A 25 -1.12 -4.42 -6.68
CA THR A 25 -0.61 -3.05 -6.84
C THR A 25 -1.19 -2.36 -8.07
N SER A 26 -1.13 -2.99 -9.25
CA SER A 26 -1.65 -2.39 -10.49
C SER A 26 -3.18 -2.31 -10.56
N SER A 27 -3.86 -3.03 -9.69
CA SER A 27 -5.33 -3.02 -9.57
C SER A 27 -5.84 -2.06 -8.49
N SER A 28 -4.93 -1.31 -7.83
CA SER A 28 -5.31 -0.37 -6.78
C SER A 28 -5.54 1.03 -7.34
N SER A 29 -6.29 1.86 -6.60
CA SER A 29 -6.41 3.30 -6.86
C SER A 29 -5.16 4.09 -6.48
N ALA A 30 -4.12 3.41 -6.00
CA ALA A 30 -2.79 3.94 -5.68
C ALA A 30 -2.81 5.18 -4.75
N VAL A 31 -3.77 5.26 -3.83
CA VAL A 31 -3.91 6.36 -2.87
C VAL A 31 -2.73 6.37 -1.91
N ILE A 32 -2.13 7.54 -1.73
CA ILE A 32 -1.14 7.83 -0.70
C ILE A 32 -1.82 8.62 0.41
N ARG A 33 -1.89 8.02 1.59
CA ARG A 33 -2.50 8.59 2.79
C ARG A 33 -1.73 8.15 4.04
N PHE A 34 -1.99 8.80 5.16
CA PHE A 34 -1.27 8.55 6.43
C PHE A 34 -2.19 8.04 7.56
N ASN A 35 -3.47 7.83 7.27
CA ASN A 35 -4.49 7.43 8.25
C ASN A 35 -4.33 5.96 8.63
N TYR A 36 -3.49 5.69 9.63
CA TYR A 36 -3.27 4.39 10.25
C TYR A 36 -3.55 4.46 11.75
N SER A 37 -3.70 3.31 12.40
CA SER A 37 -4.10 3.20 13.80
C SER A 37 -2.95 3.13 14.79
N THR A 38 -1.69 3.14 14.32
CA THR A 38 -0.49 3.07 15.17
C THR A 38 0.50 4.15 14.76
N TYR A 39 1.29 4.63 15.74
CA TYR A 39 2.34 5.61 15.50
C TYR A 39 3.33 5.16 14.42
N ASP A 40 3.84 3.92 14.53
CA ASP A 40 4.84 3.40 13.60
C ASP A 40 4.33 3.35 12.16
N ALA A 41 3.06 2.97 11.95
CA ALA A 41 2.47 2.93 10.63
C ALA A 41 2.27 4.33 10.03
N VAL A 42 1.88 5.31 10.86
CA VAL A 42 1.76 6.72 10.44
C VAL A 42 3.14 7.29 10.10
N ALA A 43 4.14 7.10 10.98
CA ALA A 43 5.49 7.60 10.77
C ALA A 43 6.14 6.98 9.53
N LEU A 44 6.01 5.65 9.34
CA LEU A 44 6.52 4.94 8.17
C LEU A 44 5.89 5.44 6.86
N SER A 45 4.57 5.64 6.86
CA SER A 45 3.87 6.13 5.66
C SER A 45 4.25 7.57 5.33
N TRP A 46 4.48 8.41 6.34
CA TRP A 46 4.96 9.78 6.19
C TRP A 46 6.40 9.84 5.65
N GLU A 47 7.29 9.02 6.18
CA GLU A 47 8.66 8.89 5.67
C GLU A 47 8.68 8.38 4.22
N ALA A 48 7.88 7.34 3.92
CA ALA A 48 7.74 6.81 2.57
C ALA A 48 7.24 7.87 1.57
N PHE A 49 6.36 8.77 2.00
CA PHE A 49 5.88 9.86 1.16
C PHE A 49 7.01 10.83 0.76
N GLN A 50 8.02 11.04 1.60
CA GLN A 50 9.19 11.84 1.22
C GLN A 50 10.00 11.16 0.09
N CYS A 51 10.09 9.83 0.09
CA CYS A 51 10.68 9.07 -1.04
C CYS A 51 9.86 9.29 -2.32
N TRP A 52 8.53 9.25 -2.23
CA TRP A 52 7.63 9.50 -3.35
C TRP A 52 7.77 10.91 -3.93
N LYS A 53 7.82 11.95 -3.09
CA LYS A 53 8.04 13.35 -3.53
C LYS A 53 9.36 13.51 -4.28
N ASN A 54 10.36 12.69 -3.96
CA ASN A 54 11.70 12.72 -4.55
C ASN A 54 11.99 11.47 -5.37
N TRP A 55 10.99 10.87 -6.03
CA TRP A 55 11.05 9.54 -6.62
C TRP A 55 12.24 9.34 -7.54
N ARG A 56 12.55 10.28 -8.44
CA ARG A 56 13.71 10.22 -9.31
C ARG A 56 15.04 10.13 -8.56
N THR A 57 15.21 10.99 -7.59
CA THR A 57 16.42 11.01 -6.74
C THR A 57 16.50 9.76 -5.87
N HIS A 58 15.38 9.34 -5.29
CA HIS A 58 15.30 8.13 -4.48
C HIS A 58 15.74 6.89 -5.25
N LEU A 59 15.31 6.75 -6.52
CA LEU A 59 15.68 5.62 -7.39
C LEU A 59 17.04 5.79 -8.08
N ASN A 60 17.70 6.92 -7.94
CA ASN A 60 18.87 7.28 -8.73
C ASN A 60 18.62 7.07 -10.24
N ALA A 61 17.43 7.53 -10.71
CA ALA A 61 16.99 7.34 -12.08
C ALA A 61 17.60 8.40 -12.99
N SER A 62 17.93 8.03 -14.24
CA SER A 62 18.44 8.96 -15.23
C SER A 62 17.39 10.00 -15.66
N ALA A 63 17.83 11.11 -16.28
CA ALA A 63 16.94 12.21 -16.64
C ALA A 63 15.90 11.82 -17.70
N ASP A 64 16.22 10.87 -18.55
CA ASP A 64 15.40 10.35 -19.66
C ASP A 64 14.48 9.19 -19.26
N GLU A 65 14.63 8.63 -18.03
CA GLU A 65 13.77 7.56 -17.56
C GLU A 65 12.35 8.08 -17.26
N VAL A 66 11.34 7.43 -17.84
CA VAL A 66 9.93 7.71 -17.55
C VAL A 66 9.58 7.13 -16.21
N LEU A 67 9.09 7.98 -15.31
CA LEU A 67 8.74 7.61 -13.95
C LEU A 67 7.26 7.88 -13.65
N ALA A 68 6.71 7.04 -12.79
CA ALA A 68 5.43 7.35 -12.16
C ALA A 68 5.53 8.64 -11.33
N GLU A 69 4.44 9.38 -11.27
CA GLU A 69 4.37 10.66 -10.58
C GLU A 69 3.37 10.61 -9.43
N VAL A 70 3.71 11.25 -8.34
CA VAL A 70 2.78 11.53 -7.25
C VAL A 70 1.97 12.78 -7.59
N ARG A 71 0.65 12.65 -7.56
CA ARG A 71 -0.30 13.76 -7.60
C ARG A 71 -0.63 14.15 -6.16
N ASN A 72 0.07 15.17 -5.67
CA ASN A 72 -0.14 15.69 -4.32
C ASN A 72 -1.33 16.67 -4.36
N ILE A 73 -2.51 16.17 -4.04
CA ILE A 73 -3.79 16.92 -4.10
C ILE A 73 -4.49 17.02 -2.75
N GLY A 74 -3.85 16.50 -1.69
CA GLY A 74 -4.46 16.36 -0.37
C GLY A 74 -5.36 15.14 -0.26
N VAL A 75 -5.80 14.86 0.96
CA VAL A 75 -6.67 13.72 1.30
C VAL A 75 -7.75 14.18 2.26
N LEU A 76 -9.00 13.88 1.93
CA LEU A 76 -10.14 13.98 2.84
C LEU A 76 -10.50 12.58 3.34
N MET A 77 -10.31 12.32 4.64
CA MET A 77 -10.76 11.10 5.30
C MET A 77 -12.07 11.38 6.04
N VAL A 78 -13.18 10.97 5.45
CA VAL A 78 -14.51 11.16 6.04
C VAL A 78 -14.67 10.34 7.32
N LYS A 79 -15.37 10.91 8.29
CA LYS A 79 -15.66 10.30 9.58
C LYS A 79 -16.71 9.20 9.42
N VAL A 80 -16.27 7.96 9.58
CA VAL A 80 -17.15 6.79 9.66
C VAL A 80 -16.85 6.02 10.94
N PRO A 81 -17.73 5.11 11.43
CA PRO A 81 -17.54 4.46 12.73
C PRO A 81 -16.19 3.77 12.97
N VAL A 82 -15.54 3.33 11.90
CA VAL A 82 -14.21 2.68 11.97
C VAL A 82 -13.03 3.69 11.97
N VAL A 83 -13.30 4.98 11.79
CA VAL A 83 -12.28 6.05 11.79
C VAL A 83 -12.38 6.87 13.06
N SER A 84 -11.36 6.78 13.90
CA SER A 84 -11.24 7.61 15.11
C SER A 84 -10.52 8.92 14.80
N ILE A 85 -11.26 9.99 14.59
CA ILE A 85 -10.70 11.34 14.39
C ILE A 85 -9.78 11.76 15.54
N PRO A 86 -10.15 11.57 16.84
CA PRO A 86 -9.25 11.92 17.94
C PRO A 86 -7.90 11.20 17.90
N LEU A 87 -7.90 9.88 17.67
CA LEU A 87 -6.68 9.09 17.55
C LEU A 87 -5.84 9.54 16.34
N THR A 88 -6.47 9.73 15.19
CA THR A 88 -5.76 10.20 13.98
C THR A 88 -5.10 11.56 14.22
N LYS A 89 -5.81 12.49 14.86
CA LYS A 89 -5.27 13.81 15.23
C LYS A 89 -4.06 13.70 16.16
N GLU A 90 -4.14 12.86 17.19
CA GLU A 90 -3.03 12.60 18.12
C GLU A 90 -1.80 12.08 17.38
N LEU A 91 -1.98 11.05 16.54
CA LEU A 91 -0.89 10.42 15.79
C LEU A 91 -0.27 11.39 14.76
N PHE A 92 -1.09 12.15 14.04
CA PHE A 92 -0.61 13.13 13.06
C PHE A 92 0.18 14.26 13.75
N THR A 93 -0.32 14.75 14.89
CA THR A 93 0.41 15.74 15.69
C THR A 93 1.76 15.19 16.16
N ALA A 94 1.80 13.95 16.65
CA ALA A 94 3.03 13.32 17.13
C ALA A 94 4.08 13.10 16.04
N VAL A 95 3.66 12.84 14.78
CA VAL A 95 4.55 12.67 13.62
C VAL A 95 4.90 14.00 12.97
N GLY A 96 4.10 15.06 13.19
CA GLY A 96 4.27 16.37 12.56
C GLY A 96 3.61 16.49 11.18
N ILE A 97 2.53 15.74 10.95
CA ILE A 97 1.73 15.84 9.73
C ILE A 97 0.72 16.98 9.89
N GLU A 98 0.72 17.91 8.93
CA GLU A 98 -0.26 18.99 8.88
C GLU A 98 -1.65 18.42 8.63
N HIS A 99 -2.63 18.83 9.43
CA HIS A 99 -4.00 18.32 9.33
C HIS A 99 -5.02 19.30 9.90
N GLU A 100 -6.26 19.18 9.42
CA GLU A 100 -7.41 19.99 9.85
C GLU A 100 -8.64 19.07 9.99
N VAL A 101 -9.45 19.25 11.03
CA VAL A 101 -10.78 18.64 11.10
C VAL A 101 -11.76 19.62 10.47
N VAL A 102 -12.44 19.18 9.42
CA VAL A 102 -13.27 20.02 8.56
C VAL A 102 -14.73 19.57 8.59
N GLY A 103 -15.63 20.55 8.60
CA GLY A 103 -17.07 20.35 8.39
C GLY A 103 -17.46 20.55 6.93
N ALA A 104 -18.77 20.50 6.65
CA ALA A 104 -19.34 20.51 5.31
C ALA A 104 -18.89 21.71 4.45
N ASP A 105 -18.94 22.92 4.98
CA ASP A 105 -18.59 24.13 4.24
C ASP A 105 -17.14 24.09 3.77
N ARG A 106 -16.23 23.72 4.69
CA ARG A 106 -14.82 23.62 4.38
C ARG A 106 -14.51 22.48 3.41
N MET A 107 -15.24 21.36 3.50
CA MET A 107 -15.12 20.28 2.52
C MET A 107 -15.50 20.73 1.12
N GLN A 108 -16.55 21.53 0.98
CA GLN A 108 -16.98 22.10 -0.32
C GLN A 108 -15.99 23.14 -0.87
N GLU A 109 -15.30 23.89 0.00
CA GLU A 109 -14.21 24.79 -0.45
C GLU A 109 -13.02 23.96 -1.02
N ILE A 110 -12.68 22.84 -0.37
CA ILE A 110 -11.55 21.97 -0.78
C ILE A 110 -11.93 21.18 -2.05
N VAL A 111 -13.14 20.64 -2.10
CA VAL A 111 -13.65 19.84 -3.22
C VAL A 111 -15.01 20.40 -3.65
N PRO A 112 -15.04 21.35 -4.61
CA PRO A 112 -16.27 21.92 -5.09
C PRO A 112 -17.21 20.84 -5.65
N GLY A 113 -18.46 20.86 -5.18
CA GLY A 113 -19.49 19.91 -5.58
C GLY A 113 -19.54 18.61 -4.76
N ILE A 114 -18.67 18.45 -3.75
CA ILE A 114 -18.80 17.32 -2.83
C ILE A 114 -20.13 17.41 -2.06
N ASP A 115 -20.84 16.30 -1.99
CA ASP A 115 -21.96 16.15 -1.06
C ASP A 115 -21.39 15.72 0.31
N ALA A 116 -21.55 16.59 1.30
CA ALA A 116 -21.13 16.35 2.67
C ALA A 116 -22.26 15.78 3.55
N GLY A 117 -23.29 15.22 2.96
CA GLY A 117 -24.39 14.55 3.65
C GLY A 117 -23.91 13.29 4.38
N LYS A 118 -24.55 13.00 5.51
CA LYS A 118 -24.27 11.81 6.30
C LYS A 118 -25.22 10.68 5.90
N TYR A 119 -24.78 9.80 5.01
CA TYR A 119 -25.54 8.65 4.51
C TYR A 119 -25.21 7.33 5.26
N TRP A 120 -24.56 7.41 6.39
CA TRP A 120 -24.28 6.26 7.25
C TRP A 120 -25.35 6.04 8.31
N PRO A 121 -25.80 4.79 8.57
CA PRO A 121 -25.41 3.54 7.92
C PRO A 121 -25.92 3.44 6.47
N PRO A 122 -25.20 2.67 5.61
CA PRO A 122 -25.60 2.54 4.21
C PRO A 122 -26.96 1.84 4.08
N LYS A 123 -27.80 2.35 3.22
CA LYS A 123 -29.11 1.80 2.87
C LYS A 123 -29.00 0.92 1.62
N LYS A 124 -29.93 0.00 1.44
CA LYS A 124 -30.02 -0.77 0.20
C LYS A 124 -30.75 0.06 -0.87
N ILE A 125 -30.41 -0.20 -2.14
CA ILE A 125 -31.01 0.52 -3.27
C ILE A 125 -32.54 0.30 -3.44
N ASP A 126 -33.05 -0.78 -2.90
CA ASP A 126 -34.48 -1.15 -2.86
C ASP A 126 -35.20 -0.62 -1.61
N ASP A 127 -34.51 0.15 -0.76
CA ASP A 127 -35.07 0.85 0.39
C ASP A 127 -35.42 2.30 -0.04
N ASP A 128 -36.64 2.74 0.24
CA ASP A 128 -37.07 4.09 -0.11
C ASP A 128 -36.19 5.17 0.55
N GLU A 129 -35.68 4.92 1.77
CA GLU A 129 -34.76 5.82 2.47
C GLU A 129 -33.40 5.97 1.77
N PHE A 130 -33.04 5.09 0.80
CA PHE A 130 -31.81 5.24 0.01
C PHE A 130 -31.83 6.50 -0.85
N TRP A 131 -33.01 6.94 -1.26
CA TRP A 131 -33.22 8.05 -2.18
C TRP A 131 -33.50 9.38 -1.47
N GLU A 132 -33.56 9.37 -0.15
CA GLU A 132 -33.79 10.57 0.66
C GLU A 132 -32.47 11.35 0.86
N ASP A 133 -32.60 12.67 0.91
CA ASP A 133 -31.47 13.56 1.24
C ASP A 133 -31.02 13.33 2.71
N ALA A 134 -29.72 13.51 2.94
CA ALA A 134 -29.18 13.39 4.29
C ALA A 134 -29.68 14.53 5.20
N ASN A 135 -30.13 14.19 6.42
CA ASN A 135 -30.57 15.13 7.43
C ASN A 135 -29.44 15.75 8.27
N GLU A 136 -28.24 15.18 8.19
CA GLU A 136 -27.02 15.59 8.91
C GLU A 136 -25.86 15.68 7.95
N THR A 137 -24.84 16.43 8.34
CA THR A 137 -23.57 16.49 7.60
C THR A 137 -22.49 15.64 8.27
N ILE A 138 -21.49 15.26 7.48
CA ILE A 138 -20.34 14.49 7.96
C ILE A 138 -19.14 15.41 8.16
N GLU A 139 -18.26 15.06 9.12
CA GLU A 139 -16.93 15.67 9.29
C GLU A 139 -15.87 14.84 8.58
N ALA A 140 -14.73 15.45 8.28
CA ALA A 140 -13.57 14.76 7.74
C ALA A 140 -12.28 15.25 8.40
N MET A 141 -11.24 14.43 8.35
CA MET A 141 -9.85 14.85 8.55
C MET A 141 -9.27 15.19 7.18
N TYR A 142 -8.82 16.41 7.02
CA TYR A 142 -8.10 16.87 5.83
C TYR A 142 -6.61 16.91 6.09
N THR A 143 -5.82 16.40 5.15
CA THR A 143 -4.37 16.58 5.09
C THR A 143 -4.03 17.23 3.74
N PRO A 144 -3.30 18.37 3.72
CA PRO A 144 -2.93 19.04 2.47
C PRO A 144 -1.90 18.24 1.66
N GLU A 145 -1.17 17.34 2.30
CA GLU A 145 -0.24 16.41 1.66
C GLU A 145 -0.87 15.00 1.54
N GLY A 146 -0.42 14.25 0.52
CA GLY A 146 -1.00 12.99 0.10
C GLY A 146 -1.77 13.12 -1.21
N GLY A 147 -2.37 12.05 -1.66
CA GLY A 147 -3.06 12.00 -2.95
C GLY A 147 -2.95 10.63 -3.60
N TYR A 148 -2.35 10.53 -4.78
CA TYR A 148 -2.20 9.23 -5.46
C TYR A 148 -1.00 9.19 -6.41
N VAL A 149 -0.60 7.97 -6.77
CA VAL A 149 0.37 7.71 -7.84
C VAL A 149 -0.39 7.52 -9.15
N ASN A 150 -0.03 8.26 -10.19
CA ASN A 150 -0.74 8.26 -11.47
C ASN A 150 -0.71 6.91 -12.21
N ASP A 151 0.35 6.12 -11.99
CA ASP A 151 0.51 4.79 -12.59
C ASP A 151 1.22 3.84 -11.59
N PRO A 152 0.47 3.02 -10.83
CA PRO A 152 1.04 2.11 -9.85
C PRO A 152 1.83 0.95 -10.49
N LEU A 153 1.49 0.54 -11.72
CA LEU A 153 2.28 -0.45 -12.46
C LEU A 153 3.64 0.11 -12.82
N LEU A 154 3.68 1.30 -13.41
CA LEU A 154 4.93 1.99 -13.76
C LEU A 154 5.79 2.23 -12.52
N ALA A 155 5.19 2.63 -11.38
CA ALA A 155 5.92 2.81 -10.13
C ALA A 155 6.63 1.53 -9.68
N THR A 156 5.97 0.38 -9.79
CA THR A 156 6.56 -0.91 -9.45
C THR A 156 7.68 -1.29 -10.42
N VAL A 157 7.48 -1.05 -11.72
CA VAL A 157 8.52 -1.28 -12.75
C VAL A 157 9.72 -0.37 -12.50
N ASN A 158 9.53 0.91 -12.19
CA ASN A 158 10.61 1.84 -11.85
C ASN A 158 11.45 1.31 -10.67
N LEU A 159 10.79 0.85 -9.60
CA LEU A 159 11.47 0.32 -8.42
C LEU A 159 12.22 -0.98 -8.74
N ALA A 160 11.63 -1.87 -9.56
CA ALA A 160 12.28 -3.10 -9.99
C ALA A 160 13.52 -2.81 -10.86
N ASN A 161 13.42 -1.87 -11.82
CA ASN A 161 14.54 -1.45 -12.64
C ASN A 161 15.67 -0.85 -11.80
N ALA A 162 15.34 -0.01 -10.81
CA ALA A 162 16.32 0.53 -9.88
C ALA A 162 17.02 -0.57 -9.06
N ALA A 163 16.28 -1.59 -8.64
CA ALA A 163 16.84 -2.75 -7.95
C ALA A 163 17.75 -3.58 -8.86
N MET A 164 17.35 -3.82 -10.11
CA MET A 164 18.16 -4.53 -11.10
C MET A 164 19.47 -3.80 -11.40
N ARG A 165 19.47 -2.46 -11.47
CA ARG A 165 20.72 -1.67 -11.61
C ARG A 165 21.71 -1.89 -10.45
N LEU A 166 21.21 -2.31 -9.28
CA LEU A 166 22.03 -2.65 -8.11
C LEU A 166 22.37 -4.16 -8.04
N GLY A 167 22.05 -4.93 -9.08
CA GLY A 167 22.36 -6.34 -9.16
C GLY A 167 21.32 -7.27 -8.52
N VAL A 168 20.10 -6.78 -8.24
CA VAL A 168 19.01 -7.67 -7.79
C VAL A 168 18.58 -8.57 -8.95
N GLU A 169 18.55 -9.87 -8.70
CA GLU A 169 18.01 -10.86 -9.64
C GLU A 169 16.51 -11.02 -9.45
N PHE A 170 15.74 -11.11 -10.55
CA PHE A 170 14.31 -11.38 -10.53
C PHE A 170 14.00 -12.69 -11.25
N LYS A 171 13.35 -13.62 -10.56
CA LYS A 171 12.85 -14.89 -11.09
C LYS A 171 11.33 -14.82 -11.20
N PHE A 172 10.83 -14.39 -12.35
CA PHE A 172 9.41 -14.37 -12.67
C PHE A 172 8.89 -15.71 -13.18
N LYS A 173 7.57 -15.91 -13.13
CA LYS A 173 6.89 -17.17 -13.48
C LYS A 173 7.43 -18.35 -12.68
N ARG A 174 7.81 -18.10 -11.45
CA ARG A 174 8.30 -19.09 -10.49
C ARG A 174 7.53 -18.96 -9.19
N GLU A 175 6.90 -20.02 -8.76
CA GLU A 175 6.22 -20.07 -7.46
C GLU A 175 7.17 -20.72 -6.43
N VAL A 176 7.23 -20.17 -5.23
CA VAL A 176 7.89 -20.83 -4.09
C VAL A 176 6.96 -21.95 -3.63
N THR A 177 7.44 -23.18 -3.68
CA THR A 177 6.69 -24.38 -3.30
C THR A 177 7.09 -24.90 -1.92
N GLU A 178 8.32 -24.62 -1.48
CA GLU A 178 8.83 -25.04 -0.17
C GLU A 178 9.79 -23.98 0.41
N ILE A 179 9.81 -23.86 1.73
CA ILE A 179 10.82 -23.14 2.49
C ILE A 179 11.76 -24.18 3.07
N LEU A 180 13.01 -24.18 2.60
CA LEU A 180 14.01 -25.16 3.00
C LEU A 180 14.59 -24.82 4.38
N THR A 181 14.70 -25.83 5.22
CA THR A 181 15.25 -25.71 6.57
C THR A 181 16.30 -26.76 6.84
N ALA A 182 17.36 -26.38 7.56
CA ALA A 182 18.38 -27.28 8.09
C ALA A 182 18.69 -26.89 9.54
N ASP A 183 18.75 -27.85 10.44
CA ASP A 183 19.01 -27.63 11.86
C ASP A 183 18.11 -26.58 12.52
N GLY A 184 16.82 -26.55 12.10
CA GLY A 184 15.81 -25.62 12.63
C GLY A 184 15.97 -24.17 12.15
N ARG A 185 16.76 -23.94 11.11
CA ARG A 185 16.97 -22.61 10.49
C ARG A 185 16.62 -22.64 9.01
N ILE A 186 16.14 -21.52 8.50
CA ILE A 186 15.94 -21.32 7.06
C ILE A 186 17.30 -21.45 6.36
N CYS A 187 17.33 -22.21 5.26
CA CYS A 187 18.51 -22.34 4.41
C CYS A 187 18.23 -22.07 2.92
N GLY A 188 16.96 -21.84 2.53
CA GLY A 188 16.62 -21.53 1.17
C GLY A 188 15.14 -21.69 0.84
N VAL A 189 14.87 -21.74 -0.46
CA VAL A 189 13.52 -22.02 -1.02
C VAL A 189 13.63 -23.00 -2.18
N GLU A 190 12.56 -23.78 -2.41
CA GLU A 190 12.37 -24.55 -3.63
C GLU A 190 11.29 -23.88 -4.50
N LEU A 191 11.52 -23.87 -5.80
CA LEU A 191 10.63 -23.28 -6.81
C LEU A 191 9.83 -24.35 -7.55
N SER A 192 8.76 -23.93 -8.21
CA SER A 192 7.83 -24.80 -8.95
C SER A 192 8.45 -25.59 -10.10
N ASP A 193 9.65 -25.27 -10.54
CA ASP A 193 10.42 -26.01 -11.55
C ASP A 193 11.50 -26.92 -10.95
N GLY A 194 11.56 -27.02 -9.62
CA GLY A 194 12.53 -27.82 -8.89
C GLY A 194 13.88 -27.12 -8.64
N GLU A 195 14.04 -25.87 -9.08
CA GLU A 195 15.24 -25.08 -8.73
C GLU A 195 15.23 -24.79 -7.23
N GLN A 196 16.37 -24.98 -6.58
CA GLN A 196 16.59 -24.59 -5.18
C GLN A 196 17.49 -23.37 -5.13
N ILE A 197 17.11 -22.40 -4.31
CA ILE A 197 17.87 -21.18 -4.06
C ILE A 197 18.31 -21.19 -2.60
N GLU A 198 19.61 -21.26 -2.37
CA GLU A 198 20.18 -21.20 -1.02
C GLU A 198 20.15 -19.75 -0.51
N SER A 199 19.63 -19.56 0.69
CA SER A 199 19.65 -18.27 1.39
C SER A 199 19.43 -18.46 2.89
N PRO A 200 20.22 -17.81 3.75
CA PRO A 200 20.00 -17.86 5.20
C PRO A 200 18.81 -16.99 5.65
N VAL A 201 18.23 -16.17 4.76
CA VAL A 201 17.12 -15.28 5.07
C VAL A 201 16.11 -15.31 3.92
N VAL A 202 14.85 -15.56 4.26
CA VAL A 202 13.71 -15.42 3.35
C VAL A 202 12.79 -14.33 3.88
N VAL A 203 12.49 -13.33 3.05
CA VAL A 203 11.59 -12.23 3.38
C VAL A 203 10.24 -12.46 2.70
N ASN A 204 9.23 -12.76 3.50
CA ASN A 204 7.87 -12.96 3.01
C ASN A 204 7.21 -11.60 2.68
N VAL A 205 7.03 -11.31 1.40
CA VAL A 205 6.35 -10.13 0.86
C VAL A 205 5.20 -10.48 -0.06
N ALA A 206 4.58 -11.64 0.15
CA ALA A 206 3.53 -12.20 -0.71
C ALA A 206 2.16 -11.48 -0.59
N GLY A 207 2.10 -10.30 0.05
CA GLY A 207 0.89 -9.50 0.15
C GLY A 207 -0.27 -10.28 0.77
N PRO A 208 -1.46 -10.32 0.12
CA PRO A 208 -2.62 -11.05 0.66
C PRO A 208 -2.41 -12.56 0.85
N TRP A 209 -1.39 -13.13 0.22
CA TRP A 209 -1.03 -14.55 0.33
C TRP A 209 0.09 -14.84 1.33
N ALA A 210 0.48 -13.85 2.15
CA ALA A 210 1.56 -13.99 3.12
C ALA A 210 1.36 -15.17 4.08
N SER A 211 0.12 -15.43 4.52
CA SER A 211 -0.19 -16.58 5.38
C SER A 211 0.19 -17.92 4.72
N ARG A 212 0.00 -18.06 3.40
CA ARG A 212 0.38 -19.28 2.68
C ARG A 212 1.90 -19.53 2.70
N ILE A 213 2.69 -18.46 2.59
CA ILE A 213 4.16 -18.57 2.68
C ILE A 213 4.59 -18.89 4.13
N ASN A 214 3.88 -18.33 5.12
CA ASN A 214 4.13 -18.67 6.52
C ASN A 214 3.86 -20.15 6.80
N ASP A 215 2.77 -20.70 6.23
CA ASP A 215 2.42 -22.12 6.36
C ASP A 215 3.53 -23.02 5.78
N LEU A 216 4.12 -22.64 4.62
CA LEU A 216 5.26 -23.37 4.04
C LEU A 216 6.50 -23.34 4.96
N ALA A 217 6.67 -22.31 5.74
CA ALA A 217 7.75 -22.17 6.71
C ALA A 217 7.43 -22.83 8.08
N GLY A 218 6.20 -23.33 8.27
CA GLY A 218 5.75 -23.87 9.54
C GLY A 218 5.62 -22.84 10.66
N VAL A 219 5.43 -21.54 10.30
CA VAL A 219 5.31 -20.42 11.25
C VAL A 219 3.96 -19.74 11.13
N GLY A 220 3.61 -18.93 12.13
CA GLY A 220 2.41 -18.08 12.08
C GLY A 220 1.18 -18.67 12.77
N SER A 221 1.23 -19.91 13.26
CA SER A 221 0.12 -20.51 14.02
C SER A 221 -0.16 -19.80 15.35
N ASP A 222 0.83 -19.09 15.88
CA ASP A 222 0.79 -18.29 17.12
C ASP A 222 0.61 -16.78 16.86
N PHE A 223 0.48 -16.36 15.60
CA PHE A 223 0.28 -14.94 15.27
C PHE A 223 -1.15 -14.51 15.63
N THR A 224 -1.26 -13.35 16.28
CA THR A 224 -2.55 -12.74 16.62
C THR A 224 -3.24 -12.08 15.42
N VAL A 225 -2.48 -11.84 14.33
CA VAL A 225 -2.97 -11.25 13.09
C VAL A 225 -2.74 -12.22 11.95
N SER A 226 -3.79 -12.50 11.19
CA SER A 226 -3.72 -13.29 9.96
C SER A 226 -4.14 -12.45 8.75
N VAL A 227 -3.56 -12.74 7.59
CA VAL A 227 -3.89 -12.10 6.32
C VAL A 227 -4.54 -13.11 5.39
N ARG A 228 -5.63 -12.72 4.75
CA ARG A 228 -6.30 -13.51 3.72
C ARG A 228 -6.60 -12.66 2.49
N PRO A 229 -6.56 -13.23 1.28
CA PRO A 229 -7.01 -12.54 0.07
C PRO A 229 -8.49 -12.16 0.19
N MET A 230 -8.80 -10.90 -0.13
CA MET A 230 -10.16 -10.42 -0.23
C MET A 230 -10.29 -9.60 -1.52
N ARG A 231 -11.34 -9.88 -2.29
CA ARG A 231 -11.63 -9.10 -3.49
C ARG A 231 -12.20 -7.74 -3.07
N GLN A 232 -11.62 -6.67 -3.63
CA GLN A 232 -12.18 -5.33 -3.61
C GLN A 232 -12.45 -4.90 -5.04
N GLU A 233 -13.54 -4.18 -5.24
CA GLU A 233 -13.87 -3.62 -6.55
C GLU A 233 -13.50 -2.13 -6.57
N VAL A 234 -12.85 -1.73 -7.66
CA VAL A 234 -12.50 -0.34 -7.93
C VAL A 234 -13.26 0.07 -9.18
N HIS A 235 -14.06 1.13 -9.06
CA HIS A 235 -14.83 1.69 -10.16
C HIS A 235 -14.17 3.00 -10.61
N HIS A 236 -13.90 3.11 -11.91
CA HIS A 236 -13.44 4.35 -12.53
C HIS A 236 -14.63 4.98 -13.27
N VAL A 237 -14.93 6.22 -12.91
CA VAL A 237 -15.99 7.02 -13.55
C VAL A 237 -15.31 8.23 -14.15
N ALA A 238 -15.57 8.49 -15.43
CA ALA A 238 -15.12 9.71 -16.06
C ALA A 238 -15.86 10.92 -15.46
N ALA A 239 -15.13 11.96 -15.12
CA ALA A 239 -15.69 13.22 -14.62
C ALA A 239 -16.24 14.06 -15.77
#